data_6054cbfbd6e7f032d739ee15a06c7fb4
#
_entry.id   6054cbfbd6e7f032d739ee15a06c7fb4
#
_cell.length_a   1.000
_cell.length_b   1.000
_cell.length_c   1.000
_cell.angle_alpha   90.00
_cell.angle_beta   90.00
_cell.angle_gamma   90.00
#
_symmetry.space_group_name_H-M   'P 1'
#
loop_
_entity.id
_entity.type
_entity.pdbx_description
1 polymer ?
#
loop_
_entity_poly.entity_id
_entity_poly.type
_entity_poly.pdbx_seq_one_letter_code
_entity_poly.pdbx_strand_id
1 'polypeptide(L)'
;VGLDIDEAVWDHSTFSHNRERLFNAGMARAFFERVRMIAEWQDLVSDEHFSVDGTLIEAWASHKSFRPKDEQEPPNPGVGRNAEVDFKGEKRCNDTHVSTTDPEARMARKSDNTAAKLCHMGHVLMDNRTALVVDVELTEANGTAEREAALRMLKRSARRARSLGADKNYDTA
;
A
#
# COMPACT_ATOMS: atom_id res chain seq x y z
N VAL A 1 -23.03 3.21 -14.91
CA VAL A 1 -23.66 3.09 -13.59
C VAL A 1 -25.15 3.46 -13.65
N GLY A 2 -25.65 4.07 -14.75
CA GLY A 2 -27.06 4.38 -14.94
C GLY A 2 -27.56 5.59 -14.15
N LEU A 3 -26.68 6.46 -13.68
CA LEU A 3 -27.00 7.73 -13.05
C LEU A 3 -26.74 8.88 -14.03
N ASP A 4 -27.66 9.86 -14.09
CA ASP A 4 -27.44 11.12 -14.79
C ASP A 4 -26.46 12.02 -13.99
N ILE A 5 -25.88 13.04 -14.68
CA ILE A 5 -24.85 13.90 -14.11
C ILE A 5 -25.32 14.75 -12.94
N ASP A 6 -26.63 15.03 -12.89
CA ASP A 6 -27.33 15.82 -11.87
C ASP A 6 -28.17 14.96 -10.91
N GLU A 7 -28.11 13.64 -11.04
CA GLU A 7 -28.83 12.73 -10.16
C GLU A 7 -28.11 12.59 -8.81
N ALA A 8 -28.88 12.60 -7.72
CA ALA A 8 -28.36 12.49 -6.38
C ALA A 8 -27.70 11.13 -6.15
N VAL A 9 -26.41 11.16 -5.85
CA VAL A 9 -25.67 9.96 -5.41
C VAL A 9 -25.92 9.67 -3.94
N TRP A 10 -25.64 8.44 -3.52
CA TRP A 10 -25.72 8.04 -2.11
C TRP A 10 -24.77 8.85 -1.24
N ASP A 11 -25.12 9.00 0.02
CA ASP A 11 -24.30 9.65 1.04
C ASP A 11 -22.95 8.91 1.25
N HIS A 12 -21.88 9.65 1.58
CA HIS A 12 -20.56 9.10 1.84
C HIS A 12 -20.53 8.04 2.96
N SER A 13 -21.44 8.17 3.95
CA SER A 13 -21.59 7.19 5.03
C SER A 13 -22.07 5.84 4.53
N THR A 14 -22.89 5.79 3.48
CA THR A 14 -23.35 4.55 2.85
C THR A 14 -22.19 3.72 2.33
N PHE A 15 -21.19 4.37 1.70
CA PHE A 15 -19.97 3.68 1.28
C PHE A 15 -19.19 3.13 2.48
N SER A 16 -19.00 3.95 3.52
CA SER A 16 -18.26 3.54 4.73
C SER A 16 -18.92 2.35 5.44
N HIS A 17 -20.24 2.35 5.57
CA HIS A 17 -20.99 1.26 6.19
C HIS A 17 -20.96 -0.04 5.37
N ASN A 18 -20.88 0.04 4.05
CA ASN A 18 -20.89 -1.13 3.18
C ASN A 18 -19.51 -1.56 2.73
N ARG A 19 -18.45 -0.80 3.06
CA ARG A 19 -17.09 -1.04 2.58
C ARG A 19 -16.61 -2.47 2.87
N GLU A 20 -16.75 -2.94 4.08
CA GLU A 20 -16.32 -4.30 4.46
C GLU A 20 -17.12 -5.40 3.74
N ARG A 21 -18.39 -5.13 3.48
CA ARG A 21 -19.27 -6.03 2.75
C ARG A 21 -18.96 -6.10 1.25
N LEU A 22 -18.61 -4.94 0.65
CA LEU A 22 -18.37 -4.80 -0.78
C LEU A 22 -16.90 -5.05 -1.16
N PHE A 23 -15.96 -4.71 -0.28
CA PHE A 23 -14.53 -4.76 -0.55
C PHE A 23 -13.80 -5.76 0.35
N ASN A 24 -14.28 -7.00 0.44
CA ASN A 24 -13.34 -8.03 0.84
C ASN A 24 -12.25 -8.17 -0.24
N ALA A 25 -11.05 -8.62 0.15
CA ALA A 25 -9.88 -8.66 -0.73
C ALA A 25 -10.14 -9.41 -2.06
N GLY A 26 -10.98 -10.46 -2.03
CA GLY A 26 -11.32 -11.22 -3.21
C GLY A 26 -12.21 -10.45 -4.19
N MET A 27 -13.19 -9.71 -3.69
CA MET A 27 -14.13 -8.95 -4.53
C MET A 27 -13.45 -7.73 -5.18
N ALA A 28 -12.63 -6.99 -4.42
CA ALA A 28 -11.88 -5.85 -4.94
C ALA A 28 -10.93 -6.30 -6.07
N ARG A 29 -10.22 -7.41 -5.87
CA ARG A 29 -9.36 -8.01 -6.89
C ARG A 29 -10.15 -8.45 -8.12
N ALA A 30 -11.25 -9.17 -7.96
CA ALA A 30 -12.09 -9.61 -9.07
C ALA A 30 -12.66 -8.42 -9.89
N PHE A 31 -13.05 -7.35 -9.20
CA PHE A 31 -13.50 -6.12 -9.87
C PHE A 31 -12.37 -5.49 -10.70
N PHE A 32 -11.19 -5.32 -10.11
CA PHE A 32 -10.02 -4.79 -10.82
C PHE A 32 -9.68 -5.61 -12.08
N GLU A 33 -9.60 -6.93 -11.93
CA GLU A 33 -9.30 -7.83 -13.07
C GLU A 33 -10.37 -7.75 -14.15
N ARG A 34 -11.64 -7.60 -13.77
CA ARG A 34 -12.73 -7.46 -14.75
C ARG A 34 -12.62 -6.15 -15.54
N VAL A 35 -12.32 -5.05 -14.89
CA VAL A 35 -12.12 -3.75 -15.55
C VAL A 35 -10.89 -3.83 -16.48
N ARG A 36 -9.80 -4.42 -16.01
CA ARG A 36 -8.59 -4.63 -16.81
C ARG A 36 -8.86 -5.46 -18.07
N MET A 37 -9.60 -6.57 -17.95
CA MET A 37 -9.99 -7.41 -19.08
C MET A 37 -10.83 -6.62 -20.13
N ILE A 38 -11.76 -5.79 -19.67
CA ILE A 38 -12.58 -4.96 -20.58
C ILE A 38 -11.67 -3.96 -21.31
N ALA A 39 -10.74 -3.32 -20.61
CA ALA A 39 -9.81 -2.39 -21.22
C ALA A 39 -8.89 -3.07 -22.26
N GLU A 40 -8.43 -4.27 -21.99
CA GLU A 40 -7.65 -5.08 -22.93
C GLU A 40 -8.47 -5.46 -24.17
N TRP A 41 -9.69 -5.90 -23.96
CA TRP A 41 -10.60 -6.25 -25.07
C TRP A 41 -10.92 -5.08 -25.99
N GLN A 42 -10.93 -3.86 -25.43
CA GLN A 42 -11.15 -2.62 -26.19
C GLN A 42 -9.83 -2.00 -26.75
N ASP A 43 -8.72 -2.71 -26.65
CA ASP A 43 -7.39 -2.23 -27.09
C ASP A 43 -6.97 -0.91 -26.42
N LEU A 44 -7.41 -0.69 -25.16
CA LEU A 44 -7.05 0.46 -24.36
C LEU A 44 -5.74 0.27 -23.59
N VAL A 45 -5.19 -0.94 -23.53
CA VAL A 45 -3.92 -1.27 -22.88
C VAL A 45 -2.90 -1.65 -23.91
N SER A 46 -1.76 -0.97 -23.93
CA SER A 46 -0.64 -1.28 -24.84
C SER A 46 0.28 -2.35 -24.24
N ASP A 47 1.20 -2.87 -25.07
CA ASP A 47 2.28 -3.78 -24.65
C ASP A 47 3.64 -3.10 -24.71
N GLU A 48 3.68 -1.76 -24.77
CA GLU A 48 4.91 -1.07 -25.18
C GLU A 48 5.59 -0.32 -24.04
N HIS A 49 4.89 0.62 -23.42
CA HIS A 49 5.49 1.57 -22.50
C HIS A 49 4.72 1.63 -21.20
N PHE A 50 5.40 1.32 -20.11
CA PHE A 50 4.82 1.32 -18.77
C PHE A 50 5.55 2.27 -17.85
N SER A 51 4.87 2.70 -16.80
CA SER A 51 5.47 3.36 -15.64
C SER A 51 5.16 2.59 -14.37
N VAL A 52 6.11 2.59 -13.46
CA VAL A 52 5.93 2.05 -12.11
C VAL A 52 6.22 3.13 -11.09
N ASP A 53 5.39 3.18 -10.05
CA ASP A 53 5.59 4.08 -8.92
C ASP A 53 5.17 3.39 -7.62
N GLY A 54 5.81 3.78 -6.53
CA GLY A 54 5.54 3.31 -5.17
C GLY A 54 5.03 4.44 -4.29
N THR A 55 4.09 4.14 -3.40
CA THR A 55 3.60 5.08 -2.42
C THR A 55 3.48 4.46 -1.05
N LEU A 56 3.81 5.22 0.01
CA LEU A 56 3.58 4.79 1.38
C LEU A 56 2.09 4.91 1.70
N ILE A 57 1.50 3.81 2.16
CA ILE A 57 0.12 3.73 2.63
C ILE A 57 0.17 3.61 4.16
N GLU A 58 -0.31 4.63 4.85
CA GLU A 58 -0.34 4.65 6.31
C GLU A 58 -1.23 3.53 6.84
N ALA A 59 -0.68 2.70 7.72
CA ALA A 59 -1.42 1.63 8.36
C ALA A 59 -2.38 2.21 9.42
N TRP A 60 -3.51 1.55 9.60
CA TRP A 60 -4.44 1.92 10.68
C TRP A 60 -3.94 1.40 12.03
N ALA A 61 -2.72 1.75 12.38
CA ALA A 61 -2.04 1.34 13.59
C ALA A 61 -1.39 2.54 14.28
N SER A 62 -1.62 2.67 15.57
CA SER A 62 -1.01 3.74 16.37
C SER A 62 0.48 3.46 16.60
N HIS A 63 1.31 4.50 16.70
CA HIS A 63 2.69 4.40 17.18
C HIS A 63 2.82 3.71 18.56
N LYS A 64 1.77 3.72 19.37
CA LYS A 64 1.73 3.03 20.68
C LYS A 64 1.68 1.51 20.52
N SER A 65 1.23 1.02 19.37
CA SER A 65 1.24 -0.41 19.07
C SER A 65 2.63 -0.93 18.65
N PHE A 66 3.57 -0.04 18.35
CA PHE A 66 4.92 -0.41 17.94
C PHE A 66 5.79 -0.72 19.15
N ARG A 67 5.93 -2.02 19.47
CA ARG A 67 6.53 -2.55 20.70
C ARG A 67 7.70 -3.47 20.40
N PRO A 68 8.60 -3.68 21.37
CA PRO A 68 9.65 -4.69 21.25
C PRO A 68 9.10 -6.06 20.89
N LYS A 69 9.77 -6.78 20.00
CA LYS A 69 9.37 -8.13 19.56
C LYS A 69 9.40 -9.17 20.69
N ASP A 70 10.24 -8.91 21.70
CA ASP A 70 10.45 -9.81 22.85
C ASP A 70 9.47 -9.56 24.00
N GLU A 71 8.62 -8.55 23.90
CA GLU A 71 7.58 -8.26 24.91
C GLU A 71 6.42 -9.26 24.77
N GLN A 72 6.37 -10.25 25.68
CA GLN A 72 5.35 -11.31 25.67
C GLN A 72 4.04 -10.96 26.36
N GLU A 73 3.92 -9.84 27.05
CA GLU A 73 2.70 -9.48 27.79
C GLU A 73 2.13 -8.10 27.40
N PRO A 74 0.79 -7.99 27.25
CA PRO A 74 0.16 -6.68 27.15
C PRO A 74 0.36 -5.90 28.46
N PRO A 75 0.56 -4.57 28.42
CA PRO A 75 0.74 -3.79 29.62
C PRO A 75 -0.47 -3.94 30.54
N ASN A 76 -0.20 -4.14 31.82
CA ASN A 76 -1.21 -4.25 32.86
C ASN A 76 -2.14 -3.00 32.85
N PRO A 77 -3.46 -3.15 32.65
CA PRO A 77 -4.36 -2.00 32.52
C PRO A 77 -4.51 -1.15 33.78
N GLY A 78 -3.82 -1.50 34.87
CA GLY A 78 -3.86 -0.81 36.15
C GLY A 78 -2.76 0.23 36.42
N VAL A 79 -1.74 0.33 35.54
CA VAL A 79 -0.67 1.33 35.71
C VAL A 79 -0.95 2.52 34.80
N GLY A 80 -0.91 3.72 35.38
CA GLY A 80 -1.31 4.97 34.72
C GLY A 80 -0.70 5.17 33.33
N ARG A 81 -1.40 5.89 32.45
CA ARG A 81 -1.18 6.07 31.00
C ARG A 81 0.24 6.42 30.56
N ASN A 82 1.16 6.78 31.46
CA ASN A 82 2.50 7.29 31.13
C ASN A 82 3.65 6.54 31.83
N ALA A 83 3.38 5.47 32.57
CA ALA A 83 4.40 4.86 33.46
C ALA A 83 5.42 3.95 32.72
N GLU A 84 5.13 3.54 31.49
CA GLU A 84 5.95 2.49 30.80
C GLU A 84 6.56 2.93 29.47
N VAL A 85 6.48 4.20 29.11
CA VAL A 85 7.08 4.65 27.86
C VAL A 85 8.28 5.53 28.17
N ASP A 86 9.44 4.92 28.32
CA ASP A 86 10.69 5.68 28.30
C ASP A 86 10.95 6.17 26.87
N PHE A 87 10.49 7.39 26.58
CA PHE A 87 10.80 8.07 25.33
C PHE A 87 12.25 8.59 25.23
N LYS A 88 13.04 8.42 26.30
CA LYS A 88 14.39 8.95 26.40
C LYS A 88 15.43 7.85 26.22
N GLY A 89 15.74 7.49 24.99
CA GLY A 89 16.95 6.75 24.68
C GLY A 89 16.81 5.47 23.86
N GLU A 90 15.64 4.89 23.72
CA GLU A 90 15.46 3.68 22.92
C GLU A 90 15.20 4.01 21.44
N LYS A 91 16.15 3.63 20.59
CA LYS A 91 15.97 3.75 19.14
C LYS A 91 15.03 2.66 18.63
N ARG A 92 13.76 3.01 18.46
CA ARG A 92 12.77 2.10 17.89
C ARG A 92 13.01 1.90 16.40
N CYS A 93 13.21 0.67 15.98
CA CYS A 93 13.44 0.30 14.58
C CYS A 93 12.70 -1.00 14.24
N ASN A 94 12.51 -1.25 12.95
CA ASN A 94 11.82 -2.44 12.46
C ASN A 94 12.49 -3.76 12.82
N ASP A 95 13.80 -3.74 13.13
CA ASP A 95 14.54 -4.94 13.54
C ASP A 95 14.17 -5.40 14.93
N THR A 96 13.92 -4.46 15.84
CA THR A 96 13.67 -4.73 17.26
C THR A 96 12.21 -4.60 17.65
N HIS A 97 11.39 -3.89 16.85
CA HIS A 97 10.00 -3.60 17.17
C HIS A 97 9.05 -4.04 16.07
N VAL A 98 7.81 -4.32 16.44
CA VAL A 98 6.70 -4.68 15.55
C VAL A 98 5.42 -4.04 16.05
N SER A 99 4.50 -3.73 15.15
CA SER A 99 3.17 -3.27 15.55
C SER A 99 2.31 -4.46 16.02
N THR A 100 1.74 -4.35 17.20
CA THR A 100 0.79 -5.36 17.73
C THR A 100 -0.58 -5.28 17.08
N THR A 101 -0.92 -4.15 16.46
CA THR A 101 -2.20 -3.95 15.74
C THR A 101 -2.10 -4.41 14.29
N ASP A 102 -0.98 -4.15 13.63
CA ASP A 102 -0.72 -4.50 12.24
C ASP A 102 0.73 -4.99 12.11
N PRO A 103 1.00 -6.28 12.29
CA PRO A 103 2.36 -6.84 12.31
C PRO A 103 3.12 -6.72 11.00
N GLU A 104 2.45 -6.51 9.88
CA GLU A 104 3.08 -6.34 8.56
C GLU A 104 3.46 -4.87 8.28
N ALA A 105 2.88 -3.92 9.03
CA ALA A 105 3.25 -2.52 8.92
C ALA A 105 4.66 -2.26 9.43
N ARG A 106 5.41 -1.43 8.71
CA ARG A 106 6.78 -1.04 9.04
C ARG A 106 6.89 0.45 9.27
N MET A 107 7.76 0.84 10.20
CA MET A 107 8.12 2.25 10.37
C MET A 107 8.85 2.73 9.13
N ALA A 108 8.24 3.63 8.40
CA ALA A 108 8.79 4.22 7.19
C ALA A 108 8.57 5.72 7.14
N ARG A 109 9.39 6.44 6.39
CA ARG A 109 9.26 7.88 6.15
C ARG A 109 9.50 8.17 4.67
N LYS A 110 8.79 9.15 4.14
CA LYS A 110 8.93 9.56 2.74
C LYS A 110 10.26 10.29 2.47
N SER A 111 10.76 11.01 3.47
CA SER A 111 12.02 11.76 3.38
C SER A 111 12.61 11.94 4.78
N ASP A 112 13.89 12.35 4.86
CA ASP A 112 14.59 12.56 6.14
C ASP A 112 13.94 13.61 7.03
N ASN A 113 13.22 14.56 6.45
CA ASN A 113 12.53 15.64 7.16
C ASN A 113 11.08 15.30 7.55
N THR A 114 10.60 14.10 7.27
CA THR A 114 9.23 13.69 7.62
C THR A 114 9.24 12.72 8.80
N ALA A 115 8.20 12.82 9.65
CA ALA A 115 8.02 11.88 10.74
C ALA A 115 7.81 10.45 10.17
N ALA A 116 8.47 9.47 10.78
CA ALA A 116 8.23 8.07 10.43
C ALA A 116 6.83 7.65 10.90
N LYS A 117 6.16 6.84 10.09
CA LYS A 117 4.82 6.30 10.36
C LYS A 117 4.82 4.80 10.10
N LEU A 118 3.89 4.09 10.73
CA LEU A 118 3.62 2.70 10.40
C LEU A 118 2.92 2.66 9.04
N CYS A 119 3.56 2.04 8.07
CA CYS A 119 3.11 2.04 6.67
C CYS A 119 3.30 0.68 6.02
N HIS A 120 2.50 0.45 5.01
CA HIS A 120 2.75 -0.47 3.92
C HIS A 120 3.25 0.30 2.70
N MET A 121 3.75 -0.38 1.69
CA MET A 121 4.11 0.23 0.42
C MET A 121 3.22 -0.33 -0.69
N GLY A 122 2.45 0.56 -1.30
CA GLY A 122 1.62 0.24 -2.46
C GLY A 122 2.39 0.54 -3.74
N HIS A 123 2.34 -0.38 -4.70
CA HIS A 123 2.99 -0.24 -6.00
C HIS A 123 1.96 -0.32 -7.10
N VAL A 124 2.13 0.51 -8.12
CA VAL A 124 1.23 0.60 -9.27
C VAL A 124 2.04 0.49 -10.54
N LEU A 125 1.62 -0.41 -11.43
CA LEU A 125 2.10 -0.47 -12.80
C LEU A 125 1.03 0.10 -13.73
N MET A 126 1.40 1.08 -14.54
CA MET A 126 0.50 1.86 -15.38
C MET A 126 0.95 1.84 -16.83
N ASP A 127 0.00 1.71 -17.75
CA ASP A 127 0.22 1.93 -19.17
C ASP A 127 0.37 3.42 -19.48
N ASN A 128 1.44 3.82 -20.19
CA ASN A 128 1.72 5.23 -20.46
C ASN A 128 0.85 5.83 -21.57
N ARG A 129 0.25 5.02 -22.44
CA ARG A 129 -0.60 5.51 -23.52
C ARG A 129 -1.95 6.02 -23.00
N THR A 130 -2.53 5.29 -22.08
CA THR A 130 -3.90 5.52 -21.60
C THR A 130 -3.99 5.90 -20.13
N ALA A 131 -2.88 5.86 -19.39
CA ALA A 131 -2.82 6.04 -17.95
C ALA A 131 -3.67 5.01 -17.16
N LEU A 132 -3.96 3.86 -17.74
CA LEU A 132 -4.68 2.79 -17.05
C LEU A 132 -3.74 1.98 -16.18
N VAL A 133 -4.19 1.70 -14.96
CA VAL A 133 -3.49 0.80 -14.05
C VAL A 133 -3.66 -0.63 -14.54
N VAL A 134 -2.55 -1.33 -14.76
CA VAL A 134 -2.53 -2.70 -15.28
C VAL A 134 -2.19 -3.74 -14.22
N ASP A 135 -1.48 -3.36 -13.17
CA ASP A 135 -1.23 -4.21 -12.01
C ASP A 135 -1.00 -3.38 -10.75
N VAL A 136 -1.28 -3.98 -9.60
CA VAL A 136 -1.05 -3.40 -8.28
C VAL A 136 -0.49 -4.44 -7.33
N GLU A 137 0.38 -4.00 -6.42
CA GLU A 137 0.96 -4.85 -5.38
C GLU A 137 1.08 -4.08 -4.07
N LEU A 138 0.85 -4.76 -2.95
CA LEU A 138 1.10 -4.24 -1.61
C LEU A 138 2.24 -5.04 -0.98
N THR A 139 3.20 -4.34 -0.38
CA THR A 139 4.35 -4.96 0.29
C THR A 139 4.60 -4.30 1.64
N GLU A 140 5.43 -4.93 2.45
CA GLU A 140 6.04 -4.25 3.59
C GLU A 140 6.92 -3.08 3.10
N ALA A 141 6.89 -1.96 3.82
CA ALA A 141 7.72 -0.80 3.50
C ALA A 141 9.18 -1.07 3.88
N ASN A 142 10.02 -1.35 2.90
CA ASN A 142 11.47 -1.52 3.05
C ASN A 142 12.22 -0.88 1.86
N GLY A 143 13.55 -0.83 1.94
CA GLY A 143 14.39 -0.14 0.94
C GLY A 143 14.50 -0.84 -0.42
N THR A 144 14.04 -2.09 -0.58
CA THR A 144 14.12 -2.86 -1.82
C THR A 144 12.76 -3.15 -2.45
N ALA A 145 11.68 -2.91 -1.70
CA ALA A 145 10.31 -3.27 -2.06
C ALA A 145 9.87 -2.76 -3.43
N GLU A 146 10.22 -1.52 -3.78
CA GLU A 146 9.83 -0.89 -5.04
C GLU A 146 10.37 -1.67 -6.25
N ARG A 147 11.67 -1.99 -6.25
CA ARG A 147 12.31 -2.73 -7.35
C ARG A 147 11.79 -4.16 -7.47
N GLU A 148 11.66 -4.84 -6.35
CA GLU A 148 11.16 -6.20 -6.31
C GLU A 148 9.71 -6.29 -6.78
N ALA A 149 8.85 -5.38 -6.34
CA ALA A 149 7.47 -5.30 -6.77
C ALA A 149 7.37 -4.99 -8.26
N ALA A 150 8.15 -4.03 -8.78
CA ALA A 150 8.19 -3.72 -10.20
C ALA A 150 8.53 -4.95 -11.05
N LEU A 151 9.56 -5.70 -10.66
CA LEU A 151 9.95 -6.93 -11.37
C LEU A 151 8.87 -8.02 -11.31
N ARG A 152 8.19 -8.17 -10.15
CA ARG A 152 7.09 -9.12 -10.01
C ARG A 152 5.89 -8.75 -10.88
N MET A 153 5.49 -7.47 -10.85
CA MET A 153 4.37 -6.96 -11.66
C MET A 153 4.64 -7.11 -13.16
N LEU A 154 5.85 -6.78 -13.63
CA LEU A 154 6.25 -6.99 -15.02
C LEU A 154 6.21 -8.47 -15.43
N LYS A 155 6.68 -9.37 -14.56
CA LYS A 155 6.59 -10.82 -14.81
C LYS A 155 5.16 -11.33 -14.89
N ARG A 156 4.26 -10.83 -14.01
CA ARG A 156 2.84 -11.22 -14.01
C ARG A 156 2.09 -10.71 -15.23
N SER A 157 2.44 -9.52 -15.71
CA SER A 157 1.77 -8.93 -16.88
C SER A 157 1.96 -9.74 -18.15
N ALA A 158 2.92 -10.67 -18.19
CA ALA A 158 3.31 -11.50 -19.34
C ALA A 158 3.56 -10.69 -20.62
N ARG A 159 3.67 -9.36 -20.51
CA ARG A 159 3.82 -8.42 -21.61
C ARG A 159 5.29 -8.14 -21.86
N ARG A 160 5.68 -8.02 -23.12
CA ARG A 160 7.02 -7.59 -23.48
C ARG A 160 7.08 -6.07 -23.51
N ALA A 161 7.17 -5.46 -22.33
CA ALA A 161 7.38 -4.02 -22.23
C ALA A 161 8.64 -3.61 -23.02
N ARG A 162 8.50 -2.64 -23.91
CA ARG A 162 9.63 -2.03 -24.63
C ARG A 162 10.38 -1.05 -23.74
N SER A 163 9.69 -0.37 -22.87
CA SER A 163 10.30 0.48 -21.86
C SER A 163 9.50 0.50 -20.57
N LEU A 164 10.20 0.75 -19.46
CA LEU A 164 9.64 1.00 -18.15
C LEU A 164 10.16 2.35 -17.63
N GLY A 165 9.25 3.29 -17.39
CA GLY A 165 9.53 4.52 -16.65
C GLY A 165 9.47 4.25 -15.15
N ALA A 166 10.48 4.69 -14.43
CA ALA A 166 10.55 4.58 -12.97
C ALA A 166 11.33 5.77 -12.39
N ASP A 167 11.12 6.08 -11.11
CA ASP A 167 11.93 7.06 -10.41
C ASP A 167 13.39 6.59 -10.29
N LYS A 168 14.31 7.53 -10.07
CA LYS A 168 15.75 7.28 -9.93
C LYS A 168 16.08 6.25 -8.85
N ASN A 169 15.26 6.11 -7.83
CA ASN A 169 15.45 5.14 -6.74
C ASN A 169 15.32 3.67 -7.19
N TYR A 170 14.79 3.41 -8.37
CA TYR A 170 14.73 2.07 -8.95
C TYR A 170 16.06 1.63 -9.59
N ASP A 171 16.93 2.58 -9.93
CA ASP A 171 18.24 2.34 -10.53
C ASP A 171 19.33 2.43 -9.44
N THR A 172 19.57 1.34 -8.76
CA THR A 172 20.67 1.20 -7.81
C THR A 172 21.53 0.01 -8.19
N ALA A 173 22.81 0.26 -8.32
CA ALA A 173 23.83 -0.77 -8.56
C ALA A 173 23.94 -1.74 -7.37
#